data_9ec38f20e810ed911601d5599b71c21e
#
_entry.id   9ec38f20e810ed911601d5599b71c21e
#
_cell.length_a   1.000
_cell.length_b   1.000
_cell.length_c   1.000
_cell.angle_alpha   90.00
_cell.angle_beta   90.00
_cell.angle_gamma   90.00
#
_symmetry.space_group_name_H-M   'P 1'
#
loop_
_entity.id
_entity.type
_entity.pdbx_description
1 polymer ?
#
loop_
_entity_poly.entity_id
_entity_poly.type
_entity_poly.pdbx_seq_one_letter_code
_entity_poly.pdbx_strand_id
1 'polypeptide(L)'
;SQEYQTDIIFASFGAYPGHWIKKNGKLVYGSVQPEVKKALSYLHEMYQDGTLDRDFLFRESDNLIDLILNGRCGVFFGPWWAPNNPLMEACEKNPNADWRPYLISTDSDGNTSFASQNPNGKYVVVRKGYKHPEIVMKITSALFDYMPYGDDSTKELEDYYIGNVDPTARPLAINVDFKNALSTCYKHLNSVLSLGEDKSELNLLEASYYTACYDYLKQTEDGGKASTKNWAAYTSRIVASHKISDKRIKEVPSAYFSDTDTMKTSWWKLTELEQKTFISIVTGDEPLSAFDDFVKEWMNEGGSKITLEVRQTNE
;
A
#
# COMPACT_ATOMS: atom_id res chain seq x y z
N SER A 1 -10.12 -4.52 -2.97
CA SER A 1 -8.74 -5.05 -3.00
C SER A 1 -7.90 -4.32 -1.97
N GLN A 2 -6.90 -4.99 -1.40
CA GLN A 2 -5.99 -4.38 -0.40
C GLN A 2 -5.15 -3.22 -0.98
N GLU A 3 -5.10 -3.05 -2.28
CA GLU A 3 -4.26 -2.06 -2.97
C GLU A 3 -4.97 -0.73 -3.23
N TYR A 4 -6.32 -0.68 -3.10
CA TYR A 4 -7.14 0.48 -3.45
C TYR A 4 -8.15 0.78 -2.34
N GLN A 5 -7.64 0.95 -1.11
CA GLN A 5 -8.48 1.16 0.08
C GLN A 5 -8.62 2.63 0.44
N THR A 6 -9.66 2.94 1.20
CA THR A 6 -9.95 4.29 1.71
C THR A 6 -9.31 4.56 3.07
N ASP A 7 -8.33 3.79 3.49
CA ASP A 7 -7.67 3.89 4.80
C ASP A 7 -7.13 5.29 5.06
N ILE A 8 -6.66 5.98 4.01
CA ILE A 8 -6.17 7.34 4.12
C ILE A 8 -7.27 8.33 4.54
N ILE A 9 -8.52 8.08 4.15
CA ILE A 9 -9.66 8.90 4.59
C ILE A 9 -9.87 8.69 6.09
N PHE A 10 -9.87 7.45 6.57
CA PHE A 10 -9.93 7.18 8.00
C PHE A 10 -8.77 7.82 8.75
N ALA A 11 -7.55 7.69 8.25
CA ALA A 11 -6.35 8.28 8.84
C ALA A 11 -6.42 9.81 8.91
N SER A 12 -7.09 10.49 7.96
CA SER A 12 -7.28 11.95 8.00
C SER A 12 -8.18 12.42 9.15
N PHE A 13 -8.91 11.50 9.78
CA PHE A 13 -9.65 11.75 11.02
C PHE A 13 -8.96 11.16 12.25
N GLY A 14 -7.73 10.64 12.11
CA GLY A 14 -7.00 9.95 13.18
C GLY A 14 -7.59 8.58 13.53
N ALA A 15 -8.35 7.97 12.61
CA ALA A 15 -8.97 6.67 12.76
C ALA A 15 -8.15 5.57 12.04
N TYR A 16 -7.99 4.43 12.69
CA TYR A 16 -7.24 3.29 12.16
C TYR A 16 -8.03 2.00 12.36
N PRO A 17 -9.14 1.81 11.62
CA PRO A 17 -9.97 0.62 11.75
C PRO A 17 -9.16 -0.65 11.41
N GLY A 18 -9.50 -1.75 12.07
CA GLY A 18 -8.80 -3.03 11.90
C GLY A 18 -7.46 -3.14 12.64
N HIS A 19 -6.97 -2.08 13.28
CA HIS A 19 -5.67 -2.06 13.92
C HIS A 19 -5.75 -1.93 15.45
N TRP A 20 -4.82 -2.59 16.14
CA TRP A 20 -4.60 -2.40 17.58
C TRP A 20 -3.58 -1.29 17.80
N ILE A 21 -4.03 -0.12 18.20
CA ILE A 21 -3.20 1.06 18.36
C ILE A 21 -3.02 1.45 19.83
N LYS A 22 -1.92 2.15 20.12
CA LYS A 22 -1.67 2.69 21.45
C LYS A 22 -2.26 4.11 21.56
N LYS A 23 -3.28 4.28 22.40
CA LYS A 23 -3.94 5.56 22.67
C LYS A 23 -3.87 5.87 24.16
N ASN A 24 -3.31 7.01 24.53
CA ASN A 24 -3.11 7.41 25.93
C ASN A 24 -2.44 6.32 26.80
N GLY A 25 -1.41 5.67 26.24
CA GLY A 25 -0.67 4.62 26.91
C GLY A 25 -1.36 3.25 26.98
N LYS A 26 -2.60 3.09 26.49
CA LYS A 26 -3.35 1.83 26.50
C LYS A 26 -3.58 1.32 25.08
N LEU A 27 -3.52 0.00 24.92
CA LEU A 27 -3.93 -0.64 23.66
C LEU A 27 -5.44 -0.60 23.51
N VAL A 28 -5.90 -0.17 22.34
CA VAL A 28 -7.31 -0.10 21.95
C VAL A 28 -7.48 -0.63 20.53
N TYR A 29 -8.63 -1.21 20.25
CA TYR A 29 -9.00 -1.56 18.88
C TYR A 29 -9.47 -0.31 18.14
N GLY A 30 -8.86 -0.05 16.98
CA GLY A 30 -9.07 1.19 16.23
C GLY A 30 -10.48 1.37 15.72
N SER A 31 -11.14 0.28 15.30
CA SER A 31 -12.50 0.33 14.71
C SER A 31 -13.59 0.81 15.67
N VAL A 32 -13.39 0.66 16.97
CA VAL A 32 -14.40 1.09 17.98
C VAL A 32 -14.10 2.48 18.57
N GLN A 33 -13.14 3.21 17.97
CA GLN A 33 -12.79 4.53 18.46
C GLN A 33 -13.70 5.62 17.86
N PRO A 34 -13.98 6.71 18.60
CA PRO A 34 -14.90 7.75 18.16
C PRO A 34 -14.45 8.51 16.91
N GLU A 35 -13.16 8.47 16.56
CA GLU A 35 -12.62 9.05 15.35
C GLU A 35 -13.17 8.37 14.09
N VAL A 36 -13.46 7.08 14.16
CA VAL A 36 -14.07 6.30 13.06
C VAL A 36 -15.46 6.85 12.70
N LYS A 37 -16.23 7.25 13.69
CA LYS A 37 -17.56 7.84 13.45
C LYS A 37 -17.49 9.09 12.57
N LYS A 38 -16.46 9.93 12.75
CA LYS A 38 -16.25 11.12 11.91
C LYS A 38 -15.89 10.74 10.47
N ALA A 39 -15.01 9.76 10.31
CA ALA A 39 -14.64 9.27 8.99
C ALA A 39 -15.83 8.65 8.25
N LEU A 40 -16.68 7.89 8.94
CA LEU A 40 -17.89 7.32 8.36
C LEU A 40 -18.89 8.41 7.93
N SER A 41 -19.04 9.48 8.73
CA SER A 41 -19.87 10.63 8.33
C SER A 41 -19.39 11.26 7.03
N TYR A 42 -18.08 11.44 6.89
CA TYR A 42 -17.48 12.01 5.68
C TYR A 42 -17.64 11.08 4.47
N LEU A 43 -17.40 9.77 4.65
CA LEU A 43 -17.62 8.78 3.58
C LEU A 43 -19.09 8.72 3.17
N HIS A 44 -20.04 8.86 4.10
CA HIS A 44 -21.46 8.98 3.79
C HIS A 44 -21.75 10.21 2.92
N GLU A 45 -21.20 11.37 3.27
CA GLU A 45 -21.33 12.59 2.46
C GLU A 45 -20.79 12.37 1.04
N MET A 46 -19.59 11.80 0.90
CA MET A 46 -18.99 11.46 -0.41
C MET A 46 -19.85 10.46 -1.20
N TYR A 47 -20.51 9.53 -0.54
CA TYR A 47 -21.44 8.60 -1.18
C TYR A 47 -22.71 9.30 -1.64
N GLN A 48 -23.28 10.19 -0.84
CA GLN A 48 -24.49 10.94 -1.17
C GLN A 48 -24.29 11.91 -2.33
N ASP A 49 -23.16 12.60 -2.40
CA ASP A 49 -22.85 13.54 -3.48
C ASP A 49 -22.29 12.87 -4.75
N GLY A 50 -22.00 11.56 -4.69
CA GLY A 50 -21.51 10.77 -5.82
C GLY A 50 -19.99 10.89 -6.04
N THR A 51 -19.25 11.49 -5.13
CA THR A 51 -17.77 11.51 -5.15
C THR A 51 -17.21 10.12 -4.88
N LEU A 52 -17.83 9.36 -3.97
CA LEU A 52 -17.56 7.94 -3.79
C LEU A 52 -18.40 7.13 -4.77
N ASP A 53 -17.76 6.19 -5.47
CA ASP A 53 -18.45 5.29 -6.41
C ASP A 53 -19.64 4.59 -5.71
N ARG A 54 -20.83 4.76 -6.25
CA ARG A 54 -22.06 4.19 -5.66
C ARG A 54 -22.10 2.68 -5.72
N ASP A 55 -21.37 2.09 -6.63
CA ASP A 55 -21.27 0.64 -6.79
C ASP A 55 -20.05 0.05 -6.05
N PHE A 56 -19.42 0.79 -5.13
CA PHE A 56 -18.15 0.40 -4.49
C PHE A 56 -18.20 -0.99 -3.84
N LEU A 57 -19.37 -1.42 -3.37
CA LEU A 57 -19.59 -2.74 -2.75
C LEU A 57 -19.46 -3.90 -3.74
N PHE A 58 -19.69 -3.63 -5.01
CA PHE A 58 -19.68 -4.64 -6.08
C PHE A 58 -18.41 -4.58 -6.93
N ARG A 59 -17.51 -3.63 -6.62
CA ARG A 59 -16.26 -3.47 -7.37
C ARG A 59 -15.20 -4.43 -6.87
N GLU A 60 -14.75 -5.27 -7.77
CA GLU A 60 -13.49 -5.99 -7.66
C GLU A 60 -12.35 -5.18 -8.27
N SER A 61 -11.09 -5.62 -8.08
CA SER A 61 -9.92 -4.90 -8.59
C SER A 61 -9.99 -4.65 -10.09
N ASP A 62 -10.42 -5.64 -10.88
CA ASP A 62 -10.51 -5.54 -12.33
C ASP A 62 -11.55 -4.49 -12.75
N ASN A 63 -12.69 -4.40 -12.05
CA ASN A 63 -13.70 -3.39 -12.33
C ASN A 63 -13.20 -1.97 -12.02
N LEU A 64 -12.38 -1.80 -10.97
CA LEU A 64 -11.76 -0.53 -10.65
C LEU A 64 -10.76 -0.12 -11.75
N ILE A 65 -9.92 -1.06 -12.19
CA ILE A 65 -9.00 -0.84 -13.30
C ILE A 65 -9.77 -0.39 -14.55
N ASP A 66 -10.86 -1.04 -14.89
CA ASP A 66 -11.71 -0.66 -16.01
C ASP A 66 -12.25 0.78 -15.89
N LEU A 67 -12.62 1.24 -14.71
CA LEU A 67 -13.03 2.64 -14.49
C LEU A 67 -11.89 3.62 -14.79
N ILE A 68 -10.69 3.29 -14.37
CA ILE A 68 -9.49 4.11 -14.62
C ILE A 68 -9.18 4.15 -16.11
N LEU A 69 -9.14 2.97 -16.78
CA LEU A 69 -8.81 2.84 -18.20
C LEU A 69 -9.82 3.51 -19.11
N ASN A 70 -11.09 3.58 -18.71
CA ASN A 70 -12.16 4.21 -19.47
C ASN A 70 -12.40 5.69 -19.10
N GLY A 71 -11.51 6.29 -18.29
CA GLY A 71 -11.57 7.70 -17.87
C GLY A 71 -12.78 8.06 -17.01
N ARG A 72 -13.37 7.06 -16.34
CA ARG A 72 -14.51 7.23 -15.41
C ARG A 72 -14.11 7.42 -13.97
N CYS A 73 -12.83 7.25 -13.66
CA CYS A 73 -12.24 7.48 -12.34
C CYS A 73 -11.22 8.62 -12.44
N GLY A 74 -11.47 9.71 -11.74
CA GLY A 74 -10.57 10.88 -11.73
C GLY A 74 -9.59 10.90 -10.57
N VAL A 75 -9.89 10.18 -9.49
CA VAL A 75 -9.04 10.03 -8.30
C VAL A 75 -9.19 8.62 -7.75
N PHE A 76 -8.08 8.00 -7.40
CA PHE A 76 -8.06 6.74 -6.65
C PHE A 76 -6.89 6.71 -5.67
N PHE A 77 -7.03 5.93 -4.61
CA PHE A 77 -5.95 5.64 -3.69
C PHE A 77 -5.23 4.39 -4.18
N GLY A 78 -3.95 4.50 -4.45
CA GLY A 78 -3.20 3.42 -5.06
C GLY A 78 -1.74 3.37 -4.63
N PRO A 79 -1.04 2.28 -4.96
CA PRO A 79 0.36 2.10 -4.62
C PRO A 79 1.27 3.03 -5.44
N TRP A 80 2.49 3.23 -4.95
CA TRP A 80 3.51 4.05 -5.63
C TRP A 80 3.83 3.58 -7.06
N TRP A 81 3.61 2.30 -7.36
CA TRP A 81 3.82 1.70 -8.67
C TRP A 81 2.61 1.80 -9.62
N ALA A 82 1.50 2.41 -9.20
CA ALA A 82 0.32 2.62 -10.03
C ALA A 82 0.60 3.24 -11.41
N PRO A 83 1.63 4.10 -11.60
CA PRO A 83 2.01 4.55 -12.93
C PRO A 83 2.35 3.42 -13.91
N ASN A 84 2.93 2.31 -13.45
CA ASN A 84 3.24 1.16 -14.28
C ASN A 84 2.00 0.30 -14.60
N ASN A 85 1.08 0.20 -13.65
CA ASN A 85 -0.19 -0.54 -13.78
C ASN A 85 -1.20 0.01 -12.76
N PRO A 86 -2.36 0.60 -13.19
CA PRO A 86 -2.91 0.57 -14.56
C PRO A 86 -2.65 1.85 -15.38
N LEU A 87 -1.94 2.87 -14.84
CA LEU A 87 -1.95 4.20 -15.45
C LEU A 87 -1.18 4.28 -16.77
N MET A 88 -0.21 3.42 -17.02
CA MET A 88 0.49 3.36 -18.32
C MET A 88 -0.51 3.09 -19.44
N GLU A 89 -1.33 2.05 -19.30
CA GLU A 89 -2.38 1.72 -20.27
C GLU A 89 -3.45 2.82 -20.37
N ALA A 90 -3.83 3.45 -19.25
CA ALA A 90 -4.76 4.57 -19.26
C ALA A 90 -4.24 5.76 -20.07
N CYS A 91 -2.95 6.08 -19.96
CA CYS A 91 -2.29 7.12 -20.75
C CYS A 91 -2.13 6.73 -22.23
N GLU A 92 -1.98 5.45 -22.56
CA GLU A 92 -1.98 4.95 -23.94
C GLU A 92 -3.35 5.11 -24.59
N LYS A 93 -4.41 4.76 -23.87
CA LYS A 93 -5.80 4.93 -24.32
C LYS A 93 -6.22 6.40 -24.43
N ASN A 94 -5.77 7.23 -23.49
CA ASN A 94 -6.03 8.67 -23.50
C ASN A 94 -4.72 9.47 -23.38
N PRO A 95 -4.10 9.84 -24.51
CA PRO A 95 -2.86 10.61 -24.51
C PRO A 95 -2.93 12.01 -23.87
N ASN A 96 -4.12 12.50 -23.54
CA ASN A 96 -4.33 13.77 -22.84
C ASN A 96 -4.51 13.59 -21.33
N ALA A 97 -4.54 12.36 -20.82
CA ALA A 97 -4.60 12.11 -19.38
C ALA A 97 -3.31 12.59 -18.70
N ASP A 98 -3.47 13.33 -17.60
CA ASP A 98 -2.36 13.85 -16.78
C ASP A 98 -2.53 13.32 -15.36
N TRP A 99 -2.04 12.12 -15.11
CA TRP A 99 -2.09 11.49 -13.80
C TRP A 99 -0.89 11.91 -12.95
N ARG A 100 -1.18 12.38 -11.74
CA ARG A 100 -0.14 12.86 -10.79
C ARG A 100 -0.31 12.26 -9.41
N PRO A 101 0.77 11.78 -8.75
CA PRO A 101 0.71 11.29 -7.39
C PRO A 101 0.72 12.44 -6.38
N TYR A 102 -0.17 12.34 -5.39
CA TYR A 102 -0.27 13.27 -4.27
C TYR A 102 -0.26 12.50 -2.95
N LEU A 103 0.28 13.12 -1.90
CA LEU A 103 0.02 12.71 -0.53
C LEU A 103 -1.16 13.51 0.02
N ILE A 104 -2.03 12.84 0.76
CA ILE A 104 -3.10 13.48 1.50
C ILE A 104 -2.61 13.75 2.91
N SER A 105 -2.69 15.01 3.36
CA SER A 105 -2.42 15.36 4.75
C SER A 105 -3.51 14.79 5.65
N THR A 106 -3.09 14.12 6.72
CA THR A 106 -4.00 13.50 7.71
C THR A 106 -4.12 14.33 8.99
N ASP A 107 -3.38 15.44 9.09
CA ASP A 107 -3.47 16.39 10.20
C ASP A 107 -3.25 17.83 9.72
N SER A 108 -3.45 18.79 10.65
CA SER A 108 -3.28 20.25 10.39
C SER A 108 -1.83 20.65 10.11
N ASP A 109 -0.85 19.84 10.51
CA ASP A 109 0.58 20.10 10.34
C ASP A 109 1.11 19.61 9.00
N GLY A 110 0.24 19.04 8.18
CA GLY A 110 0.56 18.52 6.86
C GLY A 110 1.23 17.14 6.87
N ASN A 111 1.17 16.40 8.00
CA ASN A 111 1.66 15.04 8.04
C ASN A 111 0.66 14.08 7.38
N THR A 112 1.18 12.98 6.87
CA THR A 112 0.40 11.84 6.37
C THR A 112 0.64 10.66 7.31
N SER A 113 -0.40 10.15 7.96
CA SER A 113 -0.31 9.02 8.88
C SER A 113 -0.90 7.76 8.26
N PHE A 114 -0.31 6.62 8.60
CA PHE A 114 -0.81 5.30 8.21
C PHE A 114 -0.55 4.30 9.34
N ALA A 115 -1.37 3.24 9.44
CA ALA A 115 -1.13 2.17 10.41
C ALA A 115 -0.13 1.15 9.86
N SER A 116 0.74 0.62 10.73
CA SER A 116 1.67 -0.46 10.39
C SER A 116 0.91 -1.69 9.89
N GLN A 117 1.35 -2.25 8.77
CA GLN A 117 0.84 -3.52 8.28
C GLN A 117 1.46 -4.70 9.03
N ASN A 118 0.78 -5.85 9.01
CA ASN A 118 1.31 -7.09 9.56
C ASN A 118 2.59 -7.50 8.80
N PRO A 119 3.76 -7.53 9.47
CA PRO A 119 5.01 -7.93 8.82
C PRO A 119 5.04 -9.41 8.41
N ASN A 120 4.17 -10.23 9.00
CA ASN A 120 4.07 -11.66 8.75
C ASN A 120 2.79 -12.03 7.97
N GLY A 121 2.39 -11.21 7.02
CA GLY A 121 1.13 -11.39 6.28
C GLY A 121 1.11 -12.57 5.30
N LYS A 122 2.27 -13.17 5.00
CA LYS A 122 2.40 -14.30 4.06
C LYS A 122 3.38 -15.35 4.57
N TYR A 123 3.15 -16.60 4.19
CA TYR A 123 3.98 -17.73 4.56
C TYR A 123 4.36 -18.53 3.32
N VAL A 124 5.63 -18.95 3.25
CA VAL A 124 6.07 -19.94 2.28
C VAL A 124 6.03 -21.31 2.96
N VAL A 125 5.32 -22.24 2.38
CA VAL A 125 5.16 -23.57 2.93
C VAL A 125 5.81 -24.62 2.03
N VAL A 126 6.46 -25.61 2.64
CA VAL A 126 7.05 -26.74 1.96
C VAL A 126 6.25 -28.00 2.29
N ARG A 127 5.95 -28.81 1.28
CA ARG A 127 5.21 -30.07 1.47
C ARG A 127 5.96 -30.98 2.45
N LYS A 128 5.23 -31.55 3.43
CA LYS A 128 5.77 -32.54 4.36
C LYS A 128 6.42 -33.71 3.60
N GLY A 129 7.65 -34.05 3.97
CA GLY A 129 8.42 -35.12 3.34
C GLY A 129 9.18 -34.73 2.07
N TYR A 130 9.18 -33.44 1.70
CA TYR A 130 10.11 -32.95 0.66
C TYR A 130 11.57 -33.05 1.18
N LYS A 131 12.46 -33.60 0.33
CA LYS A 131 13.83 -33.95 0.77
C LYS A 131 14.74 -32.75 1.01
N HIS A 132 14.43 -31.60 0.42
CA HIS A 132 15.27 -30.41 0.40
C HIS A 132 14.51 -29.15 0.81
N PRO A 133 13.94 -29.08 2.05
CA PRO A 133 13.16 -27.94 2.50
C PRO A 133 13.99 -26.63 2.57
N GLU A 134 15.31 -26.75 2.70
CA GLU A 134 16.26 -25.62 2.68
C GLU A 134 16.29 -24.84 1.37
N ILE A 135 15.70 -25.39 0.29
CA ILE A 135 15.64 -24.73 -1.02
C ILE A 135 14.95 -23.36 -0.95
N VAL A 136 13.93 -23.22 -0.08
CA VAL A 136 13.21 -21.94 0.09
C VAL A 136 14.16 -20.88 0.61
N MET A 137 14.99 -21.18 1.61
CA MET A 137 15.96 -20.24 2.15
C MET A 137 17.05 -19.91 1.14
N LYS A 138 17.51 -20.90 0.35
CA LYS A 138 18.49 -20.68 -0.72
C LYS A 138 17.94 -19.77 -1.81
N ILE A 139 16.69 -19.97 -2.23
CA ILE A 139 16.03 -19.09 -3.20
C ILE A 139 15.88 -17.69 -2.62
N THR A 140 15.45 -17.55 -1.37
CA THR A 140 15.29 -16.24 -0.71
C THR A 140 16.62 -15.50 -0.65
N SER A 141 17.69 -16.17 -0.22
CA SER A 141 19.04 -15.57 -0.17
C SER A 141 19.54 -15.16 -1.57
N ALA A 142 19.35 -16.03 -2.57
CA ALA A 142 19.73 -15.69 -3.94
C ALA A 142 18.98 -14.46 -4.47
N LEU A 143 17.67 -14.36 -4.22
CA LEU A 143 16.83 -13.24 -4.67
C LEU A 143 17.10 -11.94 -3.91
N PHE A 144 17.45 -12.05 -2.64
CA PHE A 144 17.62 -10.88 -1.76
C PHE A 144 19.06 -10.35 -1.74
N ASP A 145 20.05 -11.23 -1.62
CA ASP A 145 21.45 -10.83 -1.47
C ASP A 145 22.20 -10.88 -2.81
N TYR A 146 22.14 -12.04 -3.48
CA TYR A 146 23.03 -12.33 -4.60
C TYR A 146 22.63 -11.59 -5.88
N MET A 147 21.36 -11.64 -6.25
CA MET A 147 20.92 -11.03 -7.51
C MET A 147 20.99 -9.49 -7.51
N PRO A 148 20.55 -8.77 -6.46
CA PRO A 148 20.60 -7.31 -6.48
C PRO A 148 21.96 -6.71 -6.07
N TYR A 149 22.76 -7.42 -5.25
CA TYR A 149 23.94 -6.87 -4.59
C TYR A 149 25.22 -7.70 -4.76
N GLY A 150 25.17 -8.77 -5.55
CA GLY A 150 26.35 -9.62 -5.78
C GLY A 150 27.39 -8.93 -6.67
N ASP A 151 28.67 -9.14 -6.37
CA ASP A 151 29.79 -8.57 -7.12
C ASP A 151 30.00 -9.26 -8.49
N ASP A 152 29.48 -10.49 -8.65
CA ASP A 152 29.55 -11.26 -9.89
C ASP A 152 28.30 -11.04 -10.75
N SER A 153 28.17 -9.86 -11.34
CA SER A 153 27.16 -9.65 -12.38
C SER A 153 27.51 -10.48 -13.61
N THR A 154 26.85 -11.61 -13.75
CA THR A 154 26.88 -12.34 -15.02
C THR A 154 26.01 -11.59 -16.03
N LYS A 155 26.35 -11.69 -17.30
CA LYS A 155 25.56 -11.13 -18.41
C LYS A 155 24.08 -11.61 -18.34
N GLU A 156 23.86 -12.82 -17.84
CA GLU A 156 22.52 -13.39 -17.64
C GLU A 156 21.72 -12.62 -16.57
N LEU A 157 22.36 -12.16 -15.50
CA LEU A 157 21.72 -11.33 -14.47
C LEU A 157 21.44 -9.91 -14.99
N GLU A 158 22.36 -9.34 -15.75
CA GLU A 158 22.16 -8.06 -16.42
C GLU A 158 20.99 -8.15 -17.41
N ASP A 159 20.97 -9.19 -18.25
CA ASP A 159 19.89 -9.43 -19.20
C ASP A 159 18.54 -9.66 -18.49
N TYR A 160 18.54 -10.32 -17.32
CA TYR A 160 17.33 -10.51 -16.51
C TYR A 160 16.77 -9.18 -15.98
N TYR A 161 17.63 -8.29 -15.48
CA TYR A 161 17.19 -7.02 -14.89
C TYR A 161 16.98 -5.91 -15.93
N ILE A 162 17.83 -5.84 -16.97
CA ILE A 162 17.88 -4.72 -17.91
C ILE A 162 17.14 -5.05 -19.22
N GLY A 163 17.19 -6.32 -19.63
CA GLY A 163 16.80 -6.66 -20.99
C GLY A 163 15.32 -6.91 -21.23
N ASN A 164 14.65 -7.76 -20.51
CA ASN A 164 13.31 -8.19 -20.93
C ASN A 164 12.42 -8.82 -19.86
N VAL A 165 12.91 -9.03 -18.65
CA VAL A 165 12.11 -9.63 -17.59
C VAL A 165 11.72 -8.53 -16.63
N ASP A 166 10.46 -8.52 -16.20
CA ASP A 166 10.03 -7.64 -15.12
C ASP A 166 10.93 -7.88 -13.89
N PRO A 167 11.78 -6.91 -13.51
CA PRO A 167 12.72 -7.09 -12.41
C PRO A 167 12.02 -7.26 -11.06
N THR A 168 10.70 -7.02 -11.00
CA THR A 168 9.87 -7.27 -9.83
C THR A 168 9.27 -8.68 -9.83
N ALA A 169 9.31 -9.42 -10.93
CA ALA A 169 8.90 -10.82 -10.97
C ALA A 169 9.83 -11.67 -10.11
N ARG A 170 9.26 -12.37 -9.15
CA ARG A 170 10.01 -13.21 -8.21
C ARG A 170 9.54 -14.66 -8.28
N PRO A 171 10.47 -15.62 -8.38
CA PRO A 171 10.12 -17.04 -8.20
C PRO A 171 9.42 -17.24 -6.86
N LEU A 172 8.40 -18.07 -6.83
CA LEU A 172 7.59 -18.36 -5.65
C LEU A 172 6.82 -17.14 -5.08
N ALA A 173 6.69 -16.05 -5.83
CA ALA A 173 6.08 -14.80 -5.38
C ALA A 173 6.68 -14.25 -4.05
N ILE A 174 7.96 -14.55 -3.79
CA ILE A 174 8.69 -14.03 -2.64
C ILE A 174 9.24 -12.66 -2.99
N ASN A 175 8.88 -11.67 -2.20
CA ASN A 175 9.49 -10.35 -2.23
C ASN A 175 10.01 -10.03 -0.83
N VAL A 176 11.34 -9.94 -0.70
CA VAL A 176 12.03 -9.58 0.54
C VAL A 176 12.89 -8.37 0.25
N ASP A 177 12.77 -7.34 1.09
CA ASP A 177 13.56 -6.14 0.93
C ASP A 177 13.74 -5.41 2.28
N PHE A 178 14.63 -4.44 2.33
CA PHE A 178 14.79 -3.57 3.48
C PHE A 178 13.60 -2.62 3.64
N LYS A 179 13.26 -2.25 4.87
CA LYS A 179 12.16 -1.31 5.16
C LYS A 179 12.29 0.01 4.37
N ASN A 180 13.51 0.45 4.10
CA ASN A 180 13.82 1.69 3.39
C ASN A 180 14.24 1.50 1.94
N ALA A 181 14.11 0.31 1.36
CA ALA A 181 14.61 0.00 0.01
C ALA A 181 14.11 0.97 -1.05
N LEU A 182 12.80 1.27 -1.05
CA LEU A 182 12.21 2.18 -2.03
C LEU A 182 12.74 3.61 -1.89
N SER A 183 12.87 4.12 -0.66
CA SER A 183 13.43 5.45 -0.42
C SER A 183 14.93 5.54 -0.74
N THR A 184 15.65 4.44 -0.55
CA THR A 184 17.07 4.34 -0.91
C THR A 184 17.24 4.32 -2.43
N CYS A 185 16.48 3.49 -3.14
CA CYS A 185 16.46 3.45 -4.60
C CYS A 185 16.13 4.84 -5.20
N TYR A 186 15.10 5.53 -4.66
CA TYR A 186 14.79 6.90 -5.06
C TYR A 186 15.99 7.85 -4.89
N LYS A 187 16.67 7.81 -3.74
CA LYS A 187 17.81 8.71 -3.47
C LYS A 187 18.96 8.45 -4.43
N HIS A 188 19.33 7.19 -4.66
CA HIS A 188 20.41 6.83 -5.59
C HIS A 188 20.06 7.23 -7.03
N LEU A 189 18.88 6.87 -7.53
CA LEU A 189 18.44 7.29 -8.86
C LEU A 189 18.40 8.81 -9.00
N ASN A 190 17.88 9.52 -8.00
CA ASN A 190 17.79 10.98 -8.05
C ASN A 190 19.17 11.64 -8.01
N SER A 191 20.14 11.12 -7.25
CA SER A 191 21.49 11.65 -7.20
C SER A 191 22.18 11.54 -8.56
N VAL A 192 22.05 10.40 -9.23
CA VAL A 192 22.62 10.20 -10.58
C VAL A 192 21.91 11.05 -11.63
N LEU A 193 20.57 11.11 -11.60
CA LEU A 193 19.77 11.83 -12.61
C LEU A 193 19.84 13.35 -12.47
N SER A 194 19.88 13.88 -11.24
CA SER A 194 19.75 15.30 -10.97
C SER A 194 21.04 15.98 -10.50
N LEU A 195 21.93 15.24 -9.82
CA LEU A 195 23.18 15.78 -9.28
C LEU A 195 24.40 15.38 -10.11
N GLY A 196 24.26 14.50 -11.10
CA GLY A 196 25.32 14.06 -11.99
C GLY A 196 26.34 13.13 -11.33
N GLU A 197 25.95 12.41 -10.26
CA GLU A 197 26.79 11.38 -9.67
C GLU A 197 27.03 10.21 -10.65
N ASP A 198 28.06 9.42 -10.38
CA ASP A 198 28.44 8.33 -11.29
C ASP A 198 27.36 7.22 -11.23
N LYS A 199 26.84 6.85 -12.39
CA LYS A 199 25.87 5.75 -12.52
C LYS A 199 26.43 4.37 -12.15
N SER A 200 27.75 4.21 -12.05
CA SER A 200 28.39 2.97 -11.58
C SER A 200 28.09 2.68 -10.10
N GLU A 201 27.61 3.67 -9.33
CA GLU A 201 27.15 3.50 -7.95
C GLU A 201 25.75 2.84 -7.85
N LEU A 202 25.02 2.73 -8.97
CA LEU A 202 23.72 2.08 -9.00
C LEU A 202 23.89 0.55 -8.98
N ASN A 203 23.12 -0.12 -8.11
CA ASN A 203 23.02 -1.57 -8.19
C ASN A 203 22.23 -2.02 -9.44
N LEU A 204 22.23 -3.32 -9.76
CA LEU A 204 21.60 -3.85 -10.98
C LEU A 204 20.11 -3.47 -11.09
N LEU A 205 19.36 -3.50 -9.97
CA LEU A 205 17.96 -3.14 -9.95
C LEU A 205 17.75 -1.65 -10.23
N GLU A 206 18.54 -0.79 -9.59
CA GLU A 206 18.50 0.65 -9.80
C GLU A 206 18.93 1.02 -11.23
N ALA A 207 19.98 0.40 -11.74
CA ALA A 207 20.45 0.57 -13.12
C ALA A 207 19.36 0.19 -14.14
N SER A 208 18.54 -0.83 -13.87
CA SER A 208 17.43 -1.24 -14.74
C SER A 208 16.37 -0.14 -14.91
N TYR A 209 16.19 0.73 -13.92
CA TYR A 209 15.24 1.86 -13.99
C TYR A 209 15.87 3.14 -14.53
N TYR A 210 17.19 3.27 -14.43
CA TYR A 210 17.91 4.49 -14.79
C TYR A 210 17.62 4.92 -16.22
N THR A 211 17.78 4.03 -17.19
CA THR A 211 17.64 4.35 -18.61
C THR A 211 16.27 4.93 -18.93
N ALA A 212 15.20 4.30 -18.48
CA ALA A 212 13.83 4.78 -18.74
C ALA A 212 13.56 6.15 -18.07
N CYS A 213 14.09 6.37 -16.87
CA CYS A 213 13.97 7.66 -16.16
C CYS A 213 14.80 8.76 -16.87
N TYR A 214 16.00 8.44 -17.30
CA TYR A 214 16.86 9.36 -18.05
C TYR A 214 16.23 9.75 -19.39
N ASP A 215 15.72 8.76 -20.13
CA ASP A 215 15.04 8.99 -21.41
C ASP A 215 13.78 9.84 -21.25
N TYR A 216 13.05 9.65 -20.15
CA TYR A 216 11.91 10.53 -19.81
C TYR A 216 12.35 11.99 -19.73
N LEU A 217 13.39 12.27 -18.94
CA LEU A 217 13.92 13.62 -18.78
C LEU A 217 14.38 14.21 -20.11
N LYS A 218 15.09 13.45 -20.92
CA LYS A 218 15.56 13.89 -22.26
C LYS A 218 14.41 14.15 -23.22
N GLN A 219 13.41 13.29 -23.26
CA GLN A 219 12.24 13.45 -24.14
C GLN A 219 11.39 14.67 -23.76
N THR A 220 11.44 15.10 -22.50
CA THR A 220 10.62 16.23 -22.00
C THR A 220 11.41 17.54 -21.87
N GLU A 221 12.73 17.55 -22.06
CA GLU A 221 13.62 18.70 -21.86
C GLU A 221 13.17 19.95 -22.63
N ASP A 222 12.73 19.79 -23.91
CA ASP A 222 12.29 20.89 -24.77
C ASP A 222 10.75 20.93 -24.95
N GLY A 223 9.98 20.45 -23.97
CA GLY A 223 8.51 20.36 -24.06
C GLY A 223 8.04 19.20 -24.94
N GLY A 224 8.93 18.27 -25.27
CA GLY A 224 8.59 17.03 -25.96
C GLY A 224 7.70 16.11 -25.13
N LYS A 225 7.16 15.09 -25.78
CA LYS A 225 6.31 14.08 -25.13
C LYS A 225 7.12 12.79 -24.94
N ALA A 226 7.21 12.33 -23.70
CA ALA A 226 7.82 11.04 -23.40
C ALA A 226 6.91 9.87 -23.80
N SER A 227 7.50 8.69 -24.02
CA SER A 227 6.73 7.46 -24.12
C SER A 227 6.01 7.16 -22.82
N THR A 228 4.87 6.48 -22.86
CA THR A 228 4.09 6.10 -21.67
C THR A 228 4.91 5.21 -20.73
N LYS A 229 5.76 4.34 -21.28
CA LYS A 229 6.70 3.50 -20.51
C LYS A 229 7.71 4.35 -19.72
N ASN A 230 8.33 5.34 -20.35
CA ASN A 230 9.32 6.19 -19.68
C ASN A 230 8.65 7.11 -18.65
N TRP A 231 7.45 7.64 -18.99
CA TRP A 231 6.62 8.38 -18.03
C TRP A 231 6.28 7.53 -16.80
N ALA A 232 5.85 6.29 -17.00
CA ALA A 232 5.48 5.39 -15.91
C ALA A 232 6.68 5.07 -14.99
N ALA A 233 7.85 4.78 -15.58
CA ALA A 233 9.08 4.53 -14.84
C ALA A 233 9.50 5.76 -14.02
N TYR A 234 9.55 6.94 -14.62
CA TYR A 234 9.92 8.18 -13.92
C TYR A 234 8.90 8.55 -12.85
N THR A 235 7.62 8.50 -13.17
CA THR A 235 6.55 8.87 -12.23
C THR A 235 6.52 7.93 -11.02
N SER A 236 6.71 6.63 -11.21
CA SER A 236 6.74 5.67 -10.10
C SER A 236 8.02 5.79 -9.26
N ARG A 237 9.19 5.76 -9.90
CA ARG A 237 10.48 5.66 -9.20
C ARG A 237 11.00 6.98 -8.66
N ILE A 238 10.68 8.10 -9.31
CA ILE A 238 11.13 9.41 -8.88
C ILE A 238 10.01 10.18 -8.19
N VAL A 239 8.88 10.41 -8.87
CA VAL A 239 7.85 11.32 -8.36
C VAL A 239 7.09 10.69 -7.18
N ALA A 240 6.54 9.49 -7.34
CA ALA A 240 5.78 8.81 -6.29
C ALA A 240 6.70 8.37 -5.13
N SER A 241 7.89 7.80 -5.44
CA SER A 241 8.85 7.38 -4.41
C SER A 241 9.40 8.55 -3.59
N HIS A 242 9.55 9.72 -4.19
CA HIS A 242 9.86 10.95 -3.43
C HIS A 242 8.77 11.25 -2.41
N LYS A 243 7.49 11.15 -2.79
CA LYS A 243 6.37 11.43 -1.87
C LYS A 243 6.39 10.53 -0.64
N ILE A 244 6.59 9.24 -0.83
CA ILE A 244 6.64 8.29 0.30
C ILE A 244 7.95 8.34 1.11
N SER A 245 8.96 9.05 0.61
CA SER A 245 10.22 9.31 1.33
C SER A 245 10.17 10.58 2.17
N ASP A 246 9.04 11.28 2.19
CA ASP A 246 8.83 12.55 2.91
C ASP A 246 8.86 12.32 4.43
N LYS A 247 9.54 13.21 5.14
CA LYS A 247 9.63 13.18 6.61
C LYS A 247 8.29 13.40 7.32
N ARG A 248 7.30 13.92 6.59
CA ARG A 248 5.92 14.11 7.08
C ARG A 248 5.11 12.82 7.12
N ILE A 249 5.63 11.72 6.56
CA ILE A 249 4.99 10.42 6.69
C ILE A 249 5.22 9.88 8.10
N LYS A 250 4.13 9.59 8.81
CA LYS A 250 4.12 9.10 10.18
C LYS A 250 3.48 7.72 10.25
N GLU A 251 4.26 6.76 10.69
CA GLU A 251 3.75 5.44 10.99
C GLU A 251 3.09 5.43 12.37
N VAL A 252 1.85 4.98 12.43
CA VAL A 252 1.13 4.67 13.67
C VAL A 252 1.31 3.17 13.93
N PRO A 253 2.10 2.77 14.92
CA PRO A 253 2.38 1.36 15.14
C PRO A 253 1.11 0.58 15.49
N SER A 254 0.83 -0.47 14.73
CA SER A 254 -0.12 -1.50 15.13
C SER A 254 0.61 -2.47 16.06
N ALA A 255 0.13 -2.59 17.29
CA ALA A 255 0.87 -3.24 18.36
C ALA A 255 0.58 -4.74 18.48
N TYR A 256 -0.39 -5.27 17.73
CA TYR A 256 -0.81 -6.67 17.83
C TYR A 256 -1.29 -7.21 16.48
N PHE A 257 -0.74 -8.37 16.09
CA PHE A 257 -1.04 -9.04 14.82
C PHE A 257 -1.34 -10.53 14.97
N SER A 258 -1.40 -11.02 16.20
CA SER A 258 -1.69 -12.44 16.49
C SER A 258 -3.17 -12.63 16.85
N ASP A 259 -3.59 -13.89 16.96
CA ASP A 259 -4.91 -14.24 17.44
C ASP A 259 -4.88 -14.56 18.92
N THR A 260 -5.79 -13.98 19.70
CA THR A 260 -6.09 -14.42 21.06
C THR A 260 -7.01 -15.66 21.04
N ASP A 261 -7.14 -16.34 22.18
CA ASP A 261 -8.02 -17.52 22.24
C ASP A 261 -9.48 -17.16 21.98
N THR A 262 -9.91 -15.98 22.41
CA THR A 262 -11.27 -15.49 22.13
C THR A 262 -11.41 -15.08 20.65
N MET A 263 -10.39 -14.50 20.02
CA MET A 263 -10.41 -14.17 18.58
C MET A 263 -10.62 -15.42 17.73
N LYS A 264 -9.95 -16.54 18.03
CA LYS A 264 -10.09 -17.80 17.27
C LYS A 264 -11.53 -18.27 17.12
N THR A 265 -12.41 -17.90 18.04
CA THR A 265 -13.81 -18.35 18.07
C THR A 265 -14.82 -17.27 17.68
N SER A 266 -14.52 -16.00 17.94
CA SER A 266 -15.49 -14.90 17.87
C SER A 266 -15.11 -13.80 16.88
N TRP A 267 -13.86 -13.76 16.38
CA TRP A 267 -13.38 -12.65 15.56
C TRP A 267 -14.18 -12.44 14.28
N TRP A 268 -14.55 -13.52 13.63
CA TRP A 268 -15.35 -13.47 12.40
C TRP A 268 -16.70 -12.76 12.60
N LYS A 269 -17.36 -12.96 13.74
CA LYS A 269 -18.61 -12.27 14.05
C LYS A 269 -18.41 -10.77 14.25
N LEU A 270 -17.34 -10.42 14.97
CA LEU A 270 -17.02 -9.03 15.25
C LEU A 270 -16.62 -8.26 14.00
N THR A 271 -15.90 -8.89 13.08
CA THR A 271 -15.54 -8.30 11.78
C THR A 271 -16.74 -8.19 10.85
N GLU A 272 -17.66 -9.17 10.85
CA GLU A 272 -18.91 -9.10 10.10
C GLU A 272 -19.80 -7.96 10.61
N LEU A 273 -19.96 -7.83 11.93
CA LEU A 273 -20.71 -6.76 12.56
C LEU A 273 -20.13 -5.38 12.18
N GLU A 274 -18.80 -5.24 12.25
CA GLU A 274 -18.07 -4.03 11.86
C GLU A 274 -18.34 -3.66 10.39
N GLN A 275 -18.08 -4.60 9.47
CA GLN A 275 -18.26 -4.38 8.04
C GLN A 275 -19.70 -4.01 7.69
N LYS A 276 -20.67 -4.75 8.21
CA LYS A 276 -22.08 -4.47 7.99
C LYS A 276 -22.45 -3.07 8.46
N THR A 277 -22.07 -2.70 9.68
CA THR A 277 -22.41 -1.39 10.25
C THR A 277 -21.75 -0.26 9.47
N PHE A 278 -20.46 -0.38 9.14
CA PHE A 278 -19.76 0.66 8.40
C PHE A 278 -20.35 0.86 7.01
N ILE A 279 -20.66 -0.22 6.32
CA ILE A 279 -21.31 -0.17 5.00
C ILE A 279 -22.67 0.51 5.12
N SER A 280 -23.53 0.06 6.04
CA SER A 280 -24.88 0.60 6.20
C SER A 280 -24.88 2.10 6.55
N ILE A 281 -23.89 2.56 7.34
CA ILE A 281 -23.74 4.00 7.62
C ILE A 281 -23.29 4.76 6.35
N VAL A 282 -22.32 4.24 5.61
CA VAL A 282 -21.81 4.90 4.39
C VAL A 282 -22.89 4.98 3.32
N THR A 283 -23.66 3.91 3.10
CA THR A 283 -24.78 3.89 2.13
C THR A 283 -25.98 4.71 2.58
N GLY A 284 -26.13 4.93 3.88
CA GLY A 284 -27.28 5.64 4.49
C GLY A 284 -28.45 4.72 4.83
N ASP A 285 -28.25 3.41 4.78
CA ASP A 285 -29.25 2.43 5.22
C ASP A 285 -29.47 2.50 6.75
N GLU A 286 -28.43 2.90 7.49
CA GLU A 286 -28.47 3.14 8.92
C GLU A 286 -27.95 4.55 9.26
N PRO A 287 -28.50 5.19 10.30
CA PRO A 287 -28.05 6.50 10.73
C PRO A 287 -26.65 6.42 11.37
N LEU A 288 -25.94 7.54 11.42
CA LEU A 288 -24.61 7.64 12.05
C LEU A 288 -24.59 7.20 13.53
N SER A 289 -25.74 7.25 14.23
CA SER A 289 -25.88 6.76 15.61
C SER A 289 -25.73 5.24 15.72
N ALA A 290 -25.92 4.48 14.65
CA ALA A 290 -25.70 3.03 14.62
C ALA A 290 -24.24 2.66 14.97
N PHE A 291 -23.30 3.59 14.80
CA PHE A 291 -21.93 3.40 15.27
C PHE A 291 -21.83 3.21 16.79
N ASP A 292 -22.63 3.96 17.57
CA ASP A 292 -22.59 3.86 19.03
C ASP A 292 -23.19 2.53 19.52
N ASP A 293 -24.16 2.00 18.81
CA ASP A 293 -24.77 0.69 19.09
C ASP A 293 -23.83 -0.45 18.65
N PHE A 294 -23.16 -0.30 17.50
CA PHE A 294 -22.08 -1.19 17.08
C PHE A 294 -21.00 -1.31 18.16
N VAL A 295 -20.51 -0.20 18.71
CA VAL A 295 -19.46 -0.24 19.74
C VAL A 295 -19.92 -1.03 20.96
N LYS A 296 -21.16 -0.83 21.42
CA LYS A 296 -21.73 -1.57 22.55
C LYS A 296 -21.83 -3.07 22.25
N GLU A 297 -22.41 -3.41 21.10
CA GLU A 297 -22.57 -4.79 20.67
C GLU A 297 -21.21 -5.49 20.49
N TRP A 298 -20.26 -4.85 19.82
CA TRP A 298 -18.90 -5.35 19.64
C TRP A 298 -18.23 -5.68 20.98
N MET A 299 -18.36 -4.77 21.98
CA MET A 299 -17.82 -4.99 23.33
C MET A 299 -18.48 -6.17 24.05
N ASN A 300 -19.80 -6.34 23.89
CA ASN A 300 -20.60 -7.39 24.55
C ASN A 300 -20.36 -8.76 23.91
N GLU A 301 -20.19 -8.83 22.58
CA GLU A 301 -20.03 -10.08 21.83
C GLU A 301 -18.59 -10.65 21.89
N GLY A 302 -17.75 -10.11 22.77
CA GLY A 302 -16.40 -10.63 23.04
C GLY A 302 -15.29 -9.60 22.92
N GLY A 303 -15.53 -8.43 22.35
CA GLY A 303 -14.53 -7.39 22.14
C GLY A 303 -13.88 -6.90 23.44
N SER A 304 -14.65 -6.80 24.52
CA SER A 304 -14.10 -6.46 25.86
C SER A 304 -13.07 -7.49 26.32
N LYS A 305 -13.37 -8.78 26.18
CA LYS A 305 -12.48 -9.88 26.56
C LYS A 305 -11.24 -9.92 25.69
N ILE A 306 -11.41 -9.81 24.37
CA ILE A 306 -10.31 -9.73 23.41
C ILE A 306 -9.38 -8.57 23.75
N THR A 307 -9.94 -7.40 24.07
CA THR A 307 -9.14 -6.22 24.45
C THR A 307 -8.29 -6.47 25.69
N LEU A 308 -8.80 -7.21 26.68
CA LEU A 308 -8.03 -7.60 27.85
C LEU A 308 -6.92 -8.59 27.49
N GLU A 309 -7.21 -9.62 26.70
CA GLU A 309 -6.24 -10.62 26.24
C GLU A 309 -5.09 -9.95 25.45
N VAL A 310 -5.40 -9.04 24.55
CA VAL A 310 -4.39 -8.29 23.77
C VAL A 310 -3.50 -7.43 24.68
N ARG A 311 -4.07 -6.79 25.70
CA ARG A 311 -3.29 -5.99 26.66
C ARG A 311 -2.34 -6.86 27.48
N GLN A 312 -2.81 -8.01 27.98
CA GLN A 312 -1.99 -8.95 28.77
C GLN A 312 -0.81 -9.53 27.97
N THR A 313 -0.96 -9.68 26.66
CA THR A 313 0.12 -10.22 25.80
C THR A 313 1.22 -9.17 25.55
N ASN A 314 0.95 -7.89 25.76
CA ASN A 314 1.86 -6.78 25.48
C ASN A 314 2.42 -6.10 26.76
N GLU A 315 2.12 -6.64 27.93
CA GLU A 315 2.78 -6.32 29.21
C GLU A 315 3.99 -7.26 29.43
#